data_cb24c6d1635c34d364ff62c8db245e7d
#
_entry.id   cb24c6d1635c34d364ff62c8db245e7d
#
_cell.length_a   1.000
_cell.length_b   1.000
_cell.length_c   1.000
_cell.angle_alpha   90.00
_cell.angle_beta   90.00
_cell.angle_gamma   90.00
#
_symmetry.space_group_name_H-M   'P 1'
#
loop_
_entity.id
_entity.type
_entity.pdbx_description
1 polymer ?
#
loop_
_entity_poly.entity_id
_entity_poly.type
_entity_poly.pdbx_seq_one_letter_code
_entity_poly.pdbx_strand_id
1 'polypeptide(L)'
;MSTRWIFTVAEMISYATEVRAQAKSVALVPTMGALHEGHLSLVRQAKIQSDVAVVSIFVNPTQFGPTEDFARYPRNPERDFDLLESAKVNAVLTPPAAEVFPAGFSTFVDPGPIATVLEGAQRPGHFRGVATVVLRLFNIVRPDVAFFGQKDFQQVVIIRRLVEDLNLPVRIVVCPIVREADGLARSSRNVYLSAEDRKAAVLLSRSLKRAEAMAQSGEADAQNLLEEMRKTFAAEPRLQLDYAAIVDAATLEPVTHALPGSLALVAARIGSLRLIDNLIFGPPGSSPELRLQLALTTQKADKESGAAPHPEIDRLRLKIENCRDCAAVSSISLPPREFLFKYVKRDYPDLASTRGLVIGGCAPLGPDGSPYCNPEAPNLFSTRLYELLGVGSFAEFKARFALTDAARCHAIGNRVDERTLEYCAKHLREELKLFPNLQLIVILGDYAYLQLQRHILGRERACIKPFVELLKTEGWAQETVRLPWYGERDVRIFYCYHPTFENKKSPSIASYLG
;
A
#
# COMPACT_ATOMS: atom_id res chain seq x y z
N MET A 1 -2.90 19.19 -30.40
CA MET A 1 -2.90 18.00 -31.30
C MET A 1 -4.30 17.41 -31.25
N SER A 2 -4.86 16.99 -32.40
CA SER A 2 -6.14 16.28 -32.46
C SER A 2 -5.98 14.85 -31.95
N THR A 3 -7.01 14.28 -31.37
CA THR A 3 -7.05 12.87 -30.94
C THR A 3 -6.95 11.95 -32.15
N ARG A 4 -6.05 10.96 -32.10
CA ARG A 4 -5.94 9.94 -33.17
C ARG A 4 -6.89 8.78 -32.89
N TRP A 5 -7.85 8.57 -33.77
CA TRP A 5 -8.79 7.43 -33.72
C TRP A 5 -8.19 6.23 -34.44
N ILE A 6 -8.14 5.08 -33.76
CA ILE A 6 -7.53 3.84 -34.23
C ILE A 6 -8.55 2.73 -34.11
N PHE A 7 -8.80 2.03 -35.21
CA PHE A 7 -9.88 1.05 -35.34
C PHE A 7 -9.36 -0.39 -35.45
N THR A 8 -8.08 -0.59 -35.73
CA THR A 8 -7.51 -1.93 -35.87
C THR A 8 -6.35 -2.17 -34.90
N VAL A 9 -6.12 -3.44 -34.58
CA VAL A 9 -5.00 -3.90 -33.76
C VAL A 9 -3.67 -3.55 -34.44
N ALA A 10 -3.58 -3.73 -35.78
CA ALA A 10 -2.35 -3.45 -36.53
C ALA A 10 -1.97 -1.96 -36.49
N GLU A 11 -2.93 -1.06 -36.67
CA GLU A 11 -2.70 0.40 -36.56
C GLU A 11 -2.25 0.79 -35.17
N MET A 12 -2.82 0.19 -34.10
CA MET A 12 -2.41 0.49 -32.74
C MET A 12 -0.98 0.03 -32.45
N ILE A 13 -0.60 -1.15 -32.92
CA ILE A 13 0.77 -1.67 -32.78
C ILE A 13 1.75 -0.74 -33.51
N SER A 14 1.42 -0.29 -34.73
CA SER A 14 2.24 0.68 -35.50
C SER A 14 2.39 1.99 -34.70
N TYR A 15 1.28 2.55 -34.24
CA TYR A 15 1.29 3.79 -33.44
C TYR A 15 2.13 3.66 -32.17
N ALA A 16 1.96 2.57 -31.42
CA ALA A 16 2.75 2.33 -30.21
C ALA A 16 4.25 2.22 -30.52
N THR A 17 4.60 1.62 -31.65
CA THR A 17 5.99 1.48 -32.12
C THR A 17 6.57 2.86 -32.49
N GLU A 18 5.82 3.69 -33.21
CA GLU A 18 6.21 5.07 -33.56
C GLU A 18 6.45 5.92 -32.31
N VAL A 19 5.57 5.83 -31.29
CA VAL A 19 5.68 6.56 -30.03
C VAL A 19 6.92 6.14 -29.25
N ARG A 20 7.16 4.82 -29.17
CA ARG A 20 8.36 4.28 -28.48
C ARG A 20 9.66 4.62 -29.16
N ALA A 21 9.69 4.69 -30.49
CA ALA A 21 10.86 5.14 -31.26
C ALA A 21 11.24 6.59 -30.94
N GLN A 22 10.28 7.38 -30.42
CA GLN A 22 10.51 8.74 -29.92
C GLN A 22 10.87 8.80 -28.42
N ALA A 23 11.13 7.67 -27.80
CA ALA A 23 11.41 7.53 -26.35
C ALA A 23 10.33 8.15 -25.45
N LYS A 24 9.07 8.16 -25.89
CA LYS A 24 7.93 8.68 -25.13
C LYS A 24 7.28 7.58 -24.31
N SER A 25 6.89 7.91 -23.11
CA SER A 25 6.13 7.04 -22.20
C SER A 25 4.66 6.96 -22.63
N VAL A 26 4.08 5.76 -22.50
CA VAL A 26 2.69 5.46 -22.91
C VAL A 26 1.86 5.06 -21.70
N ALA A 27 0.75 5.75 -21.50
CA ALA A 27 -0.30 5.37 -20.55
C ALA A 27 -1.45 4.69 -21.26
N LEU A 28 -2.06 3.68 -20.64
CA LEU A 28 -3.31 3.04 -21.08
C LEU A 28 -4.43 3.22 -20.07
N VAL A 29 -5.61 3.62 -20.52
CA VAL A 29 -6.86 3.62 -19.75
C VAL A 29 -7.84 2.66 -20.43
N PRO A 30 -7.96 1.40 -19.97
CA PRO A 30 -8.93 0.46 -20.53
C PRO A 30 -10.36 0.81 -20.12
N THR A 31 -11.28 0.90 -21.09
CA THR A 31 -12.69 1.14 -20.83
C THR A 31 -13.59 0.29 -21.74
N MET A 32 -14.86 0.21 -21.37
CA MET A 32 -15.90 -0.39 -22.22
C MET A 32 -16.81 0.66 -22.88
N GLY A 33 -16.43 1.94 -22.85
CA GLY A 33 -17.28 3.04 -23.34
C GLY A 33 -18.35 3.45 -22.32
N ALA A 34 -19.37 4.20 -22.79
CA ALA A 34 -20.34 4.91 -21.95
C ALA A 34 -19.64 5.74 -20.87
N LEU A 35 -18.71 6.57 -21.31
CA LEU A 35 -17.76 7.27 -20.45
C LEU A 35 -18.46 8.23 -19.50
N HIS A 36 -17.89 8.37 -18.33
CA HIS A 36 -18.35 9.27 -17.27
C HIS A 36 -17.15 9.82 -16.50
N GLU A 37 -17.41 10.72 -15.55
CA GLU A 37 -16.39 11.40 -14.78
C GLU A 37 -15.37 10.43 -14.10
N GLY A 38 -15.81 9.23 -13.69
CA GLY A 38 -14.91 8.18 -13.21
C GLY A 38 -13.84 7.79 -14.22
N HIS A 39 -14.20 7.61 -15.51
CA HIS A 39 -13.23 7.32 -16.56
C HIS A 39 -12.36 8.54 -16.90
N LEU A 40 -12.95 9.75 -16.92
CA LEU A 40 -12.20 10.97 -17.19
C LEU A 40 -11.18 11.29 -16.08
N SER A 41 -11.44 10.90 -14.84
CA SER A 41 -10.44 11.02 -13.75
C SER A 41 -9.20 10.16 -14.03
N LEU A 42 -9.37 8.93 -14.57
CA LEU A 42 -8.26 8.08 -14.98
C LEU A 42 -7.47 8.72 -16.14
N VAL A 43 -8.19 9.26 -17.12
CA VAL A 43 -7.57 9.96 -18.28
C VAL A 43 -6.73 11.15 -17.82
N ARG A 44 -7.23 11.94 -16.88
CA ARG A 44 -6.44 13.07 -16.32
C ARG A 44 -5.16 12.60 -15.66
N GLN A 45 -5.23 11.53 -14.87
CA GLN A 45 -4.05 10.94 -14.23
C GLN A 45 -3.06 10.35 -15.25
N ALA A 46 -3.57 9.69 -16.29
CA ALA A 46 -2.76 9.18 -17.39
C ALA A 46 -1.96 10.30 -18.09
N LYS A 47 -2.61 11.41 -18.38
CA LYS A 47 -1.97 12.58 -19.02
C LYS A 47 -0.95 13.31 -18.14
N ILE A 48 -1.09 13.24 -16.81
CA ILE A 48 -0.12 13.81 -15.88
C ILE A 48 1.13 12.94 -15.77
N GLN A 49 0.98 11.62 -15.91
CA GLN A 49 2.04 10.67 -15.61
C GLN A 49 2.75 10.08 -16.84
N SER A 50 2.33 10.47 -18.06
CA SER A 50 2.92 9.96 -19.31
C SER A 50 2.83 10.97 -20.45
N ASP A 51 3.73 10.83 -21.41
CA ASP A 51 3.78 11.71 -22.61
C ASP A 51 2.60 11.46 -23.56
N VAL A 52 2.14 10.20 -23.62
CA VAL A 52 1.05 9.75 -24.50
C VAL A 52 0.03 8.98 -23.69
N ALA A 53 -1.21 9.47 -23.71
CA ALA A 53 -2.36 8.78 -23.12
C ALA A 53 -3.17 8.08 -24.23
N VAL A 54 -3.34 6.76 -24.10
CA VAL A 54 -4.18 5.93 -24.95
C VAL A 54 -5.40 5.48 -24.15
N VAL A 55 -6.60 5.66 -24.68
CA VAL A 55 -7.83 5.11 -24.12
C VAL A 55 -8.33 3.99 -25.03
N SER A 56 -8.68 2.83 -24.47
CA SER A 56 -9.41 1.83 -25.25
C SER A 56 -10.91 1.89 -24.95
N ILE A 57 -11.74 1.77 -25.99
CA ILE A 57 -13.19 1.57 -25.88
C ILE A 57 -13.50 0.21 -26.48
N PHE A 58 -13.68 -0.79 -25.63
CA PHE A 58 -13.94 -2.16 -26.08
C PHE A 58 -14.87 -2.90 -25.13
N VAL A 59 -16.11 -3.15 -25.56
CA VAL A 59 -17.06 -3.99 -24.83
C VAL A 59 -16.67 -5.45 -25.01
N ASN A 60 -15.98 -6.00 -24.05
CA ASN A 60 -15.40 -7.34 -24.13
C ASN A 60 -16.47 -8.45 -23.97
N PRO A 61 -16.78 -9.23 -25.02
CA PRO A 61 -17.81 -10.26 -24.91
C PRO A 61 -17.44 -11.40 -23.96
N THR A 62 -16.16 -11.67 -23.77
CA THR A 62 -15.70 -12.83 -23.00
C THR A 62 -15.82 -12.67 -21.47
N GLN A 63 -16.12 -11.46 -21.00
CA GLN A 63 -16.32 -11.19 -19.57
C GLN A 63 -17.78 -11.14 -19.14
N PHE A 64 -18.72 -11.39 -20.06
CA PHE A 64 -20.14 -11.44 -19.77
C PHE A 64 -20.65 -12.88 -19.79
N GLY A 65 -21.39 -13.24 -18.74
CA GLY A 65 -22.12 -14.50 -18.69
C GLY A 65 -23.33 -14.50 -19.64
N PRO A 66 -23.91 -15.67 -19.95
CA PRO A 66 -25.03 -15.81 -20.88
C PRO A 66 -26.27 -14.98 -20.50
N THR A 67 -26.47 -14.71 -19.23
CA THR A 67 -27.63 -13.98 -18.67
C THR A 67 -27.32 -12.52 -18.34
N GLU A 68 -26.10 -12.06 -18.59
CA GLU A 68 -25.68 -10.70 -18.27
C GLU A 68 -26.06 -9.69 -19.36
N ASP A 69 -25.86 -8.42 -19.09
CA ASP A 69 -26.33 -7.27 -19.85
C ASP A 69 -25.49 -6.93 -21.10
N PHE A 70 -24.74 -7.87 -21.69
CA PHE A 70 -23.86 -7.62 -22.84
C PHE A 70 -24.57 -6.91 -24.00
N ALA A 71 -25.74 -7.41 -24.42
CA ALA A 71 -26.50 -6.83 -25.51
C ALA A 71 -27.07 -5.44 -25.19
N ARG A 72 -27.37 -5.20 -23.91
CA ARG A 72 -27.94 -3.94 -23.40
C ARG A 72 -26.89 -3.01 -22.80
N TYR A 73 -25.61 -3.43 -22.75
CA TYR A 73 -24.56 -2.59 -22.17
C TYR A 73 -24.54 -1.21 -22.85
N PRO A 74 -24.51 -0.12 -22.10
CA PRO A 74 -24.65 1.23 -22.63
C PRO A 74 -23.55 1.53 -23.65
N ARG A 75 -23.94 2.05 -24.82
CA ARG A 75 -23.01 2.49 -25.89
C ARG A 75 -23.46 3.86 -26.36
N ASN A 76 -22.56 4.82 -26.31
CA ASN A 76 -22.79 6.15 -26.88
C ASN A 76 -21.49 6.66 -27.50
N PRO A 77 -21.12 6.14 -28.69
CA PRO A 77 -19.82 6.44 -29.30
C PRO A 77 -19.63 7.93 -29.57
N GLU A 78 -20.65 8.65 -30.04
CA GLU A 78 -20.55 10.09 -30.32
C GLU A 78 -20.18 10.88 -29.07
N ARG A 79 -20.90 10.64 -27.96
CA ARG A 79 -20.61 11.30 -26.68
C ARG A 79 -19.25 10.89 -26.14
N ASP A 80 -18.87 9.63 -26.27
CA ASP A 80 -17.57 9.15 -25.81
C ASP A 80 -16.43 9.83 -26.60
N PHE A 81 -16.63 10.03 -27.89
CA PHE A 81 -15.71 10.76 -28.76
C PHE A 81 -15.56 12.21 -28.33
N ASP A 82 -16.68 12.94 -28.17
CA ASP A 82 -16.65 14.35 -27.71
C ASP A 82 -15.92 14.51 -26.36
N LEU A 83 -16.16 13.59 -25.42
CA LEU A 83 -15.52 13.60 -24.11
C LEU A 83 -14.00 13.40 -24.22
N LEU A 84 -13.54 12.45 -25.05
CA LEU A 84 -12.12 12.17 -25.20
C LEU A 84 -11.37 13.23 -26.02
N GLU A 85 -12.01 13.82 -27.02
CA GLU A 85 -11.47 14.98 -27.73
C GLU A 85 -11.33 16.21 -26.82
N SER A 86 -12.39 16.50 -26.03
CA SER A 86 -12.37 17.57 -25.03
C SER A 86 -11.27 17.34 -23.97
N ALA A 87 -11.04 16.09 -23.58
CA ALA A 87 -9.97 15.70 -22.68
C ALA A 87 -8.58 15.72 -23.35
N LYS A 88 -8.51 15.94 -24.68
CA LYS A 88 -7.28 15.97 -25.49
C LYS A 88 -6.44 14.70 -25.30
N VAL A 89 -7.08 13.53 -25.43
CA VAL A 89 -6.41 12.23 -25.40
C VAL A 89 -5.58 12.08 -26.69
N ASN A 90 -4.40 11.48 -26.59
CA ASN A 90 -3.50 11.36 -27.75
C ASN A 90 -4.02 10.34 -28.76
N ALA A 91 -4.51 9.18 -28.31
CA ALA A 91 -5.09 8.16 -29.16
C ALA A 91 -6.23 7.41 -28.47
N VAL A 92 -7.20 6.96 -29.27
CA VAL A 92 -8.31 6.12 -28.83
C VAL A 92 -8.32 4.86 -29.69
N LEU A 93 -8.24 3.69 -29.04
CA LEU A 93 -8.37 2.38 -29.68
C LEU A 93 -9.81 1.88 -29.53
N THR A 94 -10.53 1.72 -30.64
CA THR A 94 -11.91 1.19 -30.64
C THR A 94 -12.05 0.10 -31.69
N PRO A 95 -11.47 -1.10 -31.45
CA PRO A 95 -11.46 -2.19 -32.41
C PRO A 95 -12.80 -2.95 -32.42
N PRO A 96 -13.23 -3.51 -33.54
CA PRO A 96 -14.33 -4.47 -33.56
C PRO A 96 -13.93 -5.76 -32.80
N ALA A 97 -14.93 -6.50 -32.31
CA ALA A 97 -14.68 -7.70 -31.50
C ALA A 97 -13.85 -8.76 -32.24
N ALA A 98 -14.02 -8.89 -33.57
CA ALA A 98 -13.26 -9.82 -34.38
C ALA A 98 -11.75 -9.50 -34.49
N GLU A 99 -11.35 -8.25 -34.29
CA GLU A 99 -9.94 -7.84 -34.24
C GLU A 99 -9.30 -8.28 -32.92
N VAL A 100 -10.03 -8.19 -31.80
CA VAL A 100 -9.53 -8.58 -30.50
C VAL A 100 -9.66 -10.10 -30.29
N PHE A 101 -10.75 -10.69 -30.73
CA PHE A 101 -11.03 -12.13 -30.64
C PHE A 101 -11.41 -12.68 -32.00
N PRO A 102 -10.41 -12.97 -32.87
CA PRO A 102 -10.67 -13.52 -34.21
C PRO A 102 -11.28 -14.94 -34.15
N ALA A 103 -11.86 -15.35 -35.24
CA ALA A 103 -12.38 -16.72 -35.37
C ALA A 103 -11.29 -17.75 -35.05
N GLY A 104 -11.61 -18.73 -34.20
CA GLY A 104 -10.65 -19.73 -33.73
C GLY A 104 -9.79 -19.30 -32.53
N PHE A 105 -10.03 -18.11 -31.94
CA PHE A 105 -9.35 -17.71 -30.71
C PHE A 105 -9.67 -18.69 -29.59
N SER A 106 -8.62 -19.28 -28.98
CA SER A 106 -8.75 -20.35 -27.98
C SER A 106 -7.89 -20.16 -26.71
N THR A 107 -6.97 -19.19 -26.72
CA THR A 107 -6.04 -18.96 -25.63
C THR A 107 -6.63 -17.98 -24.61
N PHE A 108 -6.80 -18.42 -23.37
CA PHE A 108 -7.32 -17.61 -22.29
C PHE A 108 -6.35 -17.59 -21.11
N VAL A 109 -6.42 -16.53 -20.31
CA VAL A 109 -5.68 -16.39 -19.05
C VAL A 109 -6.61 -16.74 -17.91
N ASP A 110 -6.22 -17.71 -17.08
CA ASP A 110 -6.94 -18.08 -15.87
C ASP A 110 -6.22 -17.44 -14.67
N PRO A 111 -6.86 -16.52 -13.93
CA PRO A 111 -6.26 -15.89 -12.75
C PRO A 111 -6.23 -16.79 -11.50
N GLY A 112 -6.71 -18.02 -11.59
CA GLY A 112 -6.73 -18.97 -10.47
C GLY A 112 -7.77 -18.65 -9.38
N PRO A 113 -7.57 -19.14 -8.15
CA PRO A 113 -8.58 -19.11 -7.08
C PRO A 113 -9.10 -17.72 -6.72
N ILE A 114 -8.30 -16.67 -6.84
CA ILE A 114 -8.72 -15.29 -6.56
C ILE A 114 -9.85 -14.81 -7.48
N ALA A 115 -10.03 -15.46 -8.61
CA ALA A 115 -11.10 -15.17 -9.57
C ALA A 115 -12.41 -15.90 -9.27
N THR A 116 -12.48 -16.73 -8.22
CA THR A 116 -13.64 -17.57 -7.89
C THR A 116 -14.36 -17.14 -6.60
N VAL A 117 -13.87 -16.11 -5.92
CA VAL A 117 -14.46 -15.54 -4.70
C VAL A 117 -15.22 -14.24 -5.03
N LEU A 118 -16.05 -13.76 -4.12
CA LEU A 118 -16.74 -12.46 -4.19
C LEU A 118 -17.46 -12.24 -5.56
N GLU A 119 -17.02 -11.24 -6.35
CA GLU A 119 -17.53 -11.00 -7.71
C GLU A 119 -17.38 -12.24 -8.61
N GLY A 120 -16.28 -12.94 -8.51
CA GLY A 120 -16.03 -14.13 -9.31
C GLY A 120 -16.94 -15.30 -8.97
N ALA A 121 -17.36 -15.45 -7.73
CA ALA A 121 -18.36 -16.43 -7.31
C ALA A 121 -19.74 -16.12 -7.90
N GLN A 122 -20.09 -14.84 -8.01
CA GLN A 122 -21.36 -14.37 -8.58
C GLN A 122 -21.37 -14.34 -10.12
N ARG A 123 -20.19 -14.29 -10.72
CA ARG A 123 -19.98 -14.15 -12.17
C ARG A 123 -18.93 -15.14 -12.68
N PRO A 124 -19.23 -16.44 -12.71
CA PRO A 124 -18.26 -17.46 -13.15
C PRO A 124 -17.70 -17.15 -14.55
N GLY A 125 -16.37 -17.20 -14.69
CA GLY A 125 -15.66 -16.89 -15.94
C GLY A 125 -15.40 -15.41 -16.21
N HIS A 126 -16.03 -14.49 -15.47
CA HIS A 126 -15.85 -13.04 -15.67
C HIS A 126 -14.38 -12.62 -15.65
N PHE A 127 -13.66 -12.97 -14.59
CA PHE A 127 -12.26 -12.53 -14.44
C PHE A 127 -11.29 -13.25 -15.39
N ARG A 128 -11.63 -14.44 -15.86
CA ARG A 128 -10.91 -15.08 -16.98
C ARG A 128 -11.01 -14.24 -18.25
N GLY A 129 -12.21 -13.70 -18.54
CA GLY A 129 -12.42 -12.78 -19.66
C GLY A 129 -11.68 -11.45 -19.46
N VAL A 130 -11.73 -10.88 -18.27
CA VAL A 130 -11.03 -9.62 -17.93
C VAL A 130 -9.50 -9.77 -18.04
N ALA A 131 -8.92 -10.79 -17.42
CA ALA A 131 -7.47 -11.03 -17.48
C ALA A 131 -6.99 -11.23 -18.92
N THR A 132 -7.76 -11.97 -19.71
CA THR A 132 -7.44 -12.21 -21.13
C THR A 132 -7.46 -10.92 -21.96
N VAL A 133 -8.51 -10.10 -21.85
CA VAL A 133 -8.59 -8.86 -22.64
C VAL A 133 -7.54 -7.84 -22.20
N VAL A 134 -7.29 -7.72 -20.89
CA VAL A 134 -6.28 -6.77 -20.37
C VAL A 134 -4.89 -7.16 -20.84
N LEU A 135 -4.52 -8.44 -20.77
CA LEU A 135 -3.23 -8.91 -21.30
C LEU A 135 -3.10 -8.64 -22.80
N ARG A 136 -4.16 -8.85 -23.58
CA ARG A 136 -4.16 -8.51 -25.00
C ARG A 136 -3.96 -7.02 -25.23
N LEU A 137 -4.67 -6.16 -24.50
CA LEU A 137 -4.49 -4.71 -24.61
C LEU A 137 -3.07 -4.28 -24.22
N PHE A 138 -2.45 -4.91 -23.20
CA PHE A 138 -1.05 -4.64 -22.85
C PHE A 138 -0.10 -5.02 -23.97
N ASN A 139 -0.33 -6.15 -24.64
CA ASN A 139 0.49 -6.57 -25.78
C ASN A 139 0.30 -5.69 -27.03
N ILE A 140 -0.90 -5.15 -27.25
CA ILE A 140 -1.24 -4.30 -28.41
C ILE A 140 -0.70 -2.89 -28.20
N VAL A 141 -0.97 -2.28 -27.04
CA VAL A 141 -0.62 -0.88 -26.73
C VAL A 141 0.80 -0.77 -26.19
N ARG A 142 1.31 -1.79 -25.52
CA ARG A 142 2.61 -1.82 -24.84
C ARG A 142 2.81 -0.63 -23.90
N PRO A 143 1.89 -0.40 -22.95
CA PRO A 143 1.98 0.75 -22.07
C PRO A 143 3.09 0.59 -21.03
N ASP A 144 3.69 1.72 -20.60
CA ASP A 144 4.57 1.78 -19.44
C ASP A 144 3.77 1.85 -18.13
N VAL A 145 2.54 2.41 -18.22
CA VAL A 145 1.63 2.51 -17.08
C VAL A 145 0.18 2.31 -17.52
N ALA A 146 -0.62 1.60 -16.73
CA ALA A 146 -2.05 1.42 -16.98
C ALA A 146 -2.88 1.85 -15.75
N PHE A 147 -4.01 2.51 -16.01
CA PHE A 147 -4.84 3.14 -15.00
C PHE A 147 -6.16 2.41 -14.82
N PHE A 148 -6.49 2.06 -13.58
CA PHE A 148 -7.73 1.37 -13.22
C PHE A 148 -8.43 2.08 -12.05
N GLY A 149 -9.76 1.98 -12.00
CA GLY A 149 -10.55 2.56 -10.91
C GLY A 149 -10.65 1.63 -9.70
N GLN A 150 -10.52 2.18 -8.50
CA GLN A 150 -10.75 1.47 -7.23
C GLN A 150 -12.13 0.80 -7.17
N LYS A 151 -13.14 1.35 -7.85
CA LYS A 151 -14.51 0.82 -7.81
C LYS A 151 -14.58 -0.68 -8.09
N ASP A 152 -13.80 -1.16 -9.04
CA ASP A 152 -13.73 -2.57 -9.42
C ASP A 152 -12.51 -3.22 -8.77
N PHE A 153 -12.42 -3.17 -7.42
CA PHE A 153 -11.20 -3.47 -6.67
C PHE A 153 -10.70 -4.91 -6.86
N GLN A 154 -11.58 -5.91 -6.90
CA GLN A 154 -11.17 -7.29 -7.19
C GLN A 154 -10.52 -7.40 -8.59
N GLN A 155 -11.04 -6.67 -9.58
CA GLN A 155 -10.39 -6.56 -10.89
C GLN A 155 -8.98 -5.98 -10.78
N VAL A 156 -8.79 -4.93 -9.96
CA VAL A 156 -7.47 -4.35 -9.71
C VAL A 156 -6.51 -5.39 -9.13
N VAL A 157 -6.94 -6.14 -8.12
CA VAL A 157 -6.12 -7.18 -7.49
C VAL A 157 -5.70 -8.24 -8.51
N ILE A 158 -6.64 -8.72 -9.32
CA ILE A 158 -6.38 -9.73 -10.37
C ILE A 158 -5.42 -9.21 -11.43
N ILE A 159 -5.57 -7.95 -11.87
CA ILE A 159 -4.68 -7.37 -12.87
C ILE A 159 -3.28 -7.16 -12.32
N ARG A 160 -3.15 -6.74 -11.06
CA ARG A 160 -1.84 -6.62 -10.41
C ARG A 160 -1.15 -7.98 -10.30
N ARG A 161 -1.90 -9.02 -9.93
CA ARG A 161 -1.39 -10.39 -9.91
C ARG A 161 -0.96 -10.85 -11.32
N LEU A 162 -1.76 -10.58 -12.34
CA LEU A 162 -1.43 -10.88 -13.73
C LEU A 162 -0.08 -10.24 -14.15
N VAL A 163 0.10 -8.96 -13.83
CA VAL A 163 1.33 -8.22 -14.14
C VAL A 163 2.54 -8.83 -13.43
N GLU A 164 2.39 -9.17 -12.19
CA GLU A 164 3.44 -9.73 -11.35
C GLU A 164 3.81 -11.16 -11.76
N ASP A 165 2.81 -12.05 -11.87
CA ASP A 165 3.03 -13.46 -12.17
C ASP A 165 3.60 -13.68 -13.58
N LEU A 166 3.24 -12.82 -14.55
CA LEU A 166 3.72 -12.88 -15.93
C LEU A 166 4.90 -11.93 -16.21
N ASN A 167 5.44 -11.26 -15.18
CA ASN A 167 6.56 -10.32 -15.29
C ASN A 167 6.35 -9.25 -16.40
N LEU A 168 5.12 -8.71 -16.48
CA LEU A 168 4.79 -7.72 -17.51
C LEU A 168 5.43 -6.36 -17.14
N PRO A 169 6.11 -5.69 -18.10
CA PRO A 169 6.79 -4.42 -17.84
C PRO A 169 5.81 -3.23 -17.86
N VAL A 170 4.74 -3.33 -17.07
CA VAL A 170 3.71 -2.29 -16.95
C VAL A 170 3.42 -1.99 -15.49
N ARG A 171 3.42 -0.72 -15.12
CA ARG A 171 3.05 -0.26 -13.76
C ARG A 171 1.55 -0.04 -13.70
N ILE A 172 0.88 -0.61 -12.70
CA ILE A 172 -0.55 -0.41 -12.48
C ILE A 172 -0.75 0.76 -11.50
N VAL A 173 -1.54 1.74 -11.91
CA VAL A 173 -1.99 2.87 -11.08
C VAL A 173 -3.47 2.73 -10.80
N VAL A 174 -3.84 2.78 -9.53
CA VAL A 174 -5.23 2.72 -9.08
C VAL A 174 -5.69 4.11 -8.70
N CYS A 175 -6.82 4.55 -9.21
CA CYS A 175 -7.40 5.86 -8.90
C CYS A 175 -8.62 5.71 -7.99
N PRO A 176 -8.85 6.66 -7.07
CA PRO A 176 -9.98 6.62 -6.15
C PRO A 176 -11.34 6.57 -6.83
N ILE A 177 -12.35 6.09 -6.08
CA ILE A 177 -13.74 6.08 -6.56
C ILE A 177 -14.26 7.51 -6.71
N VAL A 178 -14.73 7.83 -7.91
CA VAL A 178 -15.52 9.05 -8.14
C VAL A 178 -16.98 8.77 -7.78
N ARG A 179 -17.54 9.62 -6.93
CA ARG A 179 -18.93 9.51 -6.47
C ARG A 179 -19.78 10.64 -7.01
N GLU A 180 -21.09 10.39 -7.11
CA GLU A 180 -22.08 11.41 -7.39
C GLU A 180 -22.40 12.20 -6.10
N ALA A 181 -23.11 13.33 -6.23
CA ALA A 181 -23.38 14.23 -5.10
C ALA A 181 -24.11 13.54 -3.93
N ASP A 182 -24.92 12.51 -4.20
CA ASP A 182 -25.63 11.69 -3.21
C ASP A 182 -24.76 10.60 -2.58
N GLY A 183 -23.53 10.43 -3.06
CA GLY A 183 -22.56 9.45 -2.58
C GLY A 183 -22.52 8.14 -3.37
N LEU A 184 -23.42 7.93 -4.34
CA LEU A 184 -23.42 6.74 -5.19
C LEU A 184 -22.13 6.69 -6.01
N ALA A 185 -21.45 5.54 -6.07
CA ALA A 185 -20.29 5.33 -6.92
C ALA A 185 -20.68 5.49 -8.39
N ARG A 186 -19.90 6.28 -9.15
CA ARG A 186 -20.16 6.46 -10.58
C ARG A 186 -20.02 5.16 -11.36
N SER A 187 -21.04 4.85 -12.16
CA SER A 187 -21.09 3.68 -13.02
C SER A 187 -21.90 3.98 -14.28
N SER A 188 -21.48 3.42 -15.41
CA SER A 188 -22.25 3.49 -16.66
C SER A 188 -23.67 2.91 -16.51
N ARG A 189 -23.85 1.97 -15.57
CA ARG A 189 -25.15 1.36 -15.27
C ARG A 189 -26.11 2.23 -14.47
N ASN A 190 -25.66 3.33 -13.88
CA ASN A 190 -26.52 4.23 -13.09
C ASN A 190 -27.65 4.87 -13.93
N VAL A 191 -27.48 4.93 -15.26
CA VAL A 191 -28.53 5.44 -16.18
C VAL A 191 -29.80 4.60 -16.21
N TYR A 192 -29.73 3.35 -15.74
CA TYR A 192 -30.88 2.45 -15.67
C TYR A 192 -31.71 2.57 -14.39
N LEU A 193 -31.22 3.33 -13.40
CA LEU A 193 -31.90 3.50 -12.13
C LEU A 193 -33.07 4.47 -12.25
N SER A 194 -34.29 4.04 -11.83
CA SER A 194 -35.38 4.97 -11.55
C SER A 194 -35.01 5.90 -10.39
N ALA A 195 -35.79 6.95 -10.16
CA ALA A 195 -35.57 7.87 -9.06
C ALA A 195 -35.63 7.18 -7.68
N GLU A 196 -36.55 6.22 -7.53
CA GLU A 196 -36.72 5.41 -6.32
C GLU A 196 -35.59 4.40 -6.17
N ASP A 197 -35.21 3.69 -7.24
CA ASP A 197 -34.12 2.73 -7.22
C ASP A 197 -32.79 3.43 -6.93
N ARG A 198 -32.62 4.65 -7.43
CA ARG A 198 -31.45 5.44 -7.13
C ARG A 198 -31.33 5.78 -5.64
N LYS A 199 -32.44 6.13 -4.97
CA LYS A 199 -32.44 6.37 -3.52
C LYS A 199 -32.02 5.12 -2.74
N ALA A 200 -32.53 3.96 -3.17
CA ALA A 200 -32.15 2.68 -2.60
C ALA A 200 -30.66 2.36 -2.87
N ALA A 201 -30.17 2.55 -4.09
CA ALA A 201 -28.79 2.27 -4.47
C ALA A 201 -27.74 3.04 -3.66
N VAL A 202 -28.07 4.25 -3.18
CA VAL A 202 -27.19 5.04 -2.29
C VAL A 202 -26.87 4.31 -0.98
N LEU A 203 -27.69 3.34 -0.57
CA LEU A 203 -27.44 2.55 0.64
C LEU A 203 -26.14 1.70 0.56
N LEU A 204 -25.65 1.36 -0.66
CA LEU A 204 -24.35 0.71 -0.80
C LEU A 204 -23.26 1.57 -0.15
N SER A 205 -23.15 2.83 -0.57
CA SER A 205 -22.14 3.74 -0.02
C SER A 205 -22.39 4.11 1.45
N ARG A 206 -23.66 4.18 1.87
CA ARG A 206 -24.03 4.46 3.26
C ARG A 206 -23.65 3.31 4.20
N SER A 207 -23.85 2.05 3.78
CA SER A 207 -23.46 0.88 4.58
C SER A 207 -21.96 0.85 4.83
N LEU A 208 -21.16 1.13 3.80
CA LEU A 208 -19.71 1.23 3.91
C LEU A 208 -19.27 2.36 4.85
N LYS A 209 -19.88 3.53 4.73
CA LYS A 209 -19.59 4.69 5.59
C LYS A 209 -19.97 4.45 7.05
N ARG A 210 -21.03 3.70 7.32
CA ARG A 210 -21.41 3.31 8.70
C ARG A 210 -20.37 2.38 9.31
N ALA A 211 -19.96 1.35 8.58
CA ALA A 211 -18.88 0.49 9.04
C ALA A 211 -17.57 1.27 9.28
N GLU A 212 -17.25 2.22 8.40
CA GLU A 212 -16.10 3.10 8.58
C GLU A 212 -16.21 3.95 9.86
N ALA A 213 -17.37 4.57 10.11
CA ALA A 213 -17.59 5.39 11.30
C ALA A 213 -17.45 4.56 12.59
N MET A 214 -17.96 3.33 12.61
CA MET A 214 -17.77 2.41 13.72
C MET A 214 -16.30 2.07 13.92
N ALA A 215 -15.57 1.75 12.85
CA ALA A 215 -14.14 1.46 12.92
C ALA A 215 -13.33 2.66 13.45
N GLN A 216 -13.69 3.88 13.04
CA GLN A 216 -13.07 5.12 13.52
C GLN A 216 -13.38 5.41 15.00
N SER A 217 -14.50 4.91 15.53
CA SER A 217 -14.85 5.00 16.96
C SER A 217 -14.25 3.88 17.80
N GLY A 218 -13.45 2.99 17.21
CA GLY A 218 -12.70 1.97 17.93
C GLY A 218 -13.18 0.54 17.75
N GLU A 219 -14.29 0.30 17.02
CA GLU A 219 -14.71 -1.06 16.67
C GLU A 219 -13.79 -1.64 15.60
N ALA A 220 -13.11 -2.72 15.91
CA ALA A 220 -12.22 -3.38 14.98
C ALA A 220 -12.72 -4.77 14.54
N ASP A 221 -13.67 -5.36 15.26
CA ASP A 221 -14.21 -6.67 14.92
C ASP A 221 -14.96 -6.63 13.59
N ALA A 222 -14.48 -7.41 12.62
CA ALA A 222 -15.05 -7.43 11.27
C ALA A 222 -16.49 -7.95 11.23
N GLN A 223 -16.89 -8.84 12.15
CA GLN A 223 -18.25 -9.36 12.19
C GLN A 223 -19.25 -8.28 12.65
N ASN A 224 -18.89 -7.49 13.67
CA ASN A 224 -19.72 -6.37 14.13
C ASN A 224 -19.93 -5.33 13.01
N LEU A 225 -18.86 -5.01 12.27
CA LEU A 225 -18.92 -4.10 11.14
C LEU A 225 -19.79 -4.67 9.99
N LEU A 226 -19.67 -5.96 9.69
CA LEU A 226 -20.48 -6.65 8.68
C LEU A 226 -21.95 -6.70 9.06
N GLU A 227 -22.28 -6.89 10.35
CA GLU A 227 -23.66 -6.84 10.83
C GLU A 227 -24.28 -5.47 10.62
N GLU A 228 -23.56 -4.39 10.89
CA GLU A 228 -24.05 -3.03 10.65
C GLU A 228 -24.28 -2.76 9.15
N MET A 229 -23.36 -3.26 8.29
CA MET A 229 -23.59 -3.20 6.85
C MET A 229 -24.86 -3.92 6.45
N ARG A 230 -25.07 -5.16 6.90
CA ARG A 230 -26.27 -5.98 6.59
C ARG A 230 -27.56 -5.34 7.11
N LYS A 231 -27.57 -4.77 8.30
CA LYS A 231 -28.73 -4.02 8.86
C LYS A 231 -29.16 -2.89 7.93
N THR A 232 -28.22 -2.21 7.31
CA THR A 232 -28.51 -1.12 6.35
C THR A 232 -29.31 -1.62 5.14
N PHE A 233 -29.03 -2.83 4.64
CA PHE A 233 -29.76 -3.42 3.51
C PHE A 233 -31.09 -4.01 3.92
N ALA A 234 -31.19 -4.60 5.10
CA ALA A 234 -32.44 -5.19 5.60
C ALA A 234 -33.60 -4.18 5.71
N ALA A 235 -33.29 -2.89 5.81
CA ALA A 235 -34.27 -1.82 5.89
C ALA A 235 -34.86 -1.39 4.52
N GLU A 236 -34.30 -1.89 3.38
CA GLU A 236 -34.75 -1.50 2.03
C GLU A 236 -35.06 -2.75 1.18
N PRO A 237 -36.34 -3.11 1.06
CA PRO A 237 -36.75 -4.34 0.40
C PRO A 237 -36.49 -4.38 -1.12
N ARG A 238 -36.17 -3.24 -1.75
CA ARG A 238 -35.79 -3.18 -3.18
C ARG A 238 -34.38 -3.66 -3.42
N LEU A 239 -33.53 -3.66 -2.38
CA LEU A 239 -32.14 -4.10 -2.47
C LEU A 239 -31.99 -5.53 -2.01
N GLN A 240 -31.58 -6.38 -2.89
CA GLN A 240 -31.16 -7.74 -2.57
C GLN A 240 -29.64 -7.76 -2.42
N LEU A 241 -29.14 -7.94 -1.21
CA LEU A 241 -27.71 -8.06 -0.92
C LEU A 241 -27.18 -9.39 -1.48
N ASP A 242 -26.23 -9.32 -2.41
CA ASP A 242 -25.50 -10.51 -2.88
C ASP A 242 -24.41 -10.91 -1.89
N TYR A 243 -23.59 -9.94 -1.48
CA TYR A 243 -22.60 -10.11 -0.40
C TYR A 243 -22.21 -8.77 0.24
N ALA A 244 -21.78 -8.86 1.50
CA ALA A 244 -20.96 -7.86 2.19
C ALA A 244 -19.75 -8.59 2.77
N ALA A 245 -18.54 -8.06 2.58
CA ALA A 245 -17.31 -8.68 3.03
C ALA A 245 -16.31 -7.63 3.52
N ILE A 246 -15.51 -8.00 4.53
CA ILE A 246 -14.33 -7.25 4.95
C ILE A 246 -13.15 -8.19 4.80
N VAL A 247 -12.21 -7.79 3.96
CA VAL A 247 -11.13 -8.66 3.49
C VAL A 247 -9.78 -7.94 3.54
N ASP A 248 -8.71 -8.71 3.51
CA ASP A 248 -7.41 -8.20 3.15
C ASP A 248 -7.41 -7.72 1.69
N ALA A 249 -6.87 -6.53 1.44
CA ALA A 249 -6.91 -5.91 0.11
C ALA A 249 -5.99 -6.58 -0.92
N ALA A 250 -5.04 -7.41 -0.49
CA ALA A 250 -4.09 -8.11 -1.35
C ALA A 250 -4.57 -9.49 -1.76
N THR A 251 -5.07 -10.25 -0.78
CA THR A 251 -5.43 -11.67 -0.94
C THR A 251 -6.91 -11.87 -1.20
N LEU A 252 -7.75 -10.89 -0.82
CA LEU A 252 -9.21 -10.96 -0.76
C LEU A 252 -9.73 -12.01 0.23
N GLU A 253 -8.88 -12.48 1.13
CA GLU A 253 -9.26 -13.39 2.20
C GLU A 253 -10.01 -12.61 3.31
N PRO A 254 -11.04 -13.21 3.94
CA PRO A 254 -11.72 -12.58 5.05
C PRO A 254 -10.78 -12.28 6.22
N VAL A 255 -10.95 -11.10 6.84
CA VAL A 255 -10.21 -10.73 8.05
C VAL A 255 -11.11 -10.78 9.28
N THR A 256 -10.54 -11.06 10.43
CA THR A 256 -11.25 -11.01 11.72
C THR A 256 -11.32 -9.60 12.30
N HIS A 257 -10.35 -8.75 11.95
CA HIS A 257 -10.26 -7.36 12.38
C HIS A 257 -10.03 -6.43 11.20
N ALA A 258 -10.83 -5.38 11.11
CA ALA A 258 -10.68 -4.33 10.11
C ALA A 258 -9.55 -3.37 10.50
N LEU A 259 -8.38 -3.55 9.90
CA LEU A 259 -7.23 -2.67 10.08
C LEU A 259 -7.19 -1.60 8.98
N PRO A 260 -6.46 -0.49 9.17
CA PRO A 260 -6.17 0.43 8.08
C PRO A 260 -5.50 -0.31 6.91
N GLY A 261 -6.06 -0.15 5.70
CA GLY A 261 -5.70 -0.92 4.52
C GLY A 261 -6.63 -2.11 4.23
N SER A 262 -7.39 -2.61 5.21
CA SER A 262 -8.45 -3.61 4.95
C SER A 262 -9.53 -3.04 4.04
N LEU A 263 -10.18 -3.90 3.28
CA LEU A 263 -11.15 -3.56 2.24
C LEU A 263 -12.54 -4.06 2.62
N ALA A 264 -13.50 -3.14 2.75
CA ALA A 264 -14.93 -3.46 2.80
C ALA A 264 -15.50 -3.46 1.38
N LEU A 265 -16.21 -4.52 1.01
CA LEU A 265 -16.84 -4.71 -0.29
C LEU A 265 -18.33 -4.98 -0.12
N VAL A 266 -19.13 -4.49 -1.05
CA VAL A 266 -20.56 -4.76 -1.09
C VAL A 266 -21.04 -4.91 -2.51
N ALA A 267 -21.93 -5.89 -2.73
CA ALA A 267 -22.67 -6.06 -3.97
C ALA A 267 -24.14 -6.29 -3.67
N ALA A 268 -25.00 -5.62 -4.42
CA ALA A 268 -26.45 -5.77 -4.28
C ALA A 268 -27.15 -5.67 -5.63
N ARG A 269 -28.34 -6.28 -5.72
CA ARG A 269 -29.23 -6.20 -6.88
C ARG A 269 -30.40 -5.28 -6.59
N ILE A 270 -30.78 -4.53 -7.59
CA ILE A 270 -32.01 -3.75 -7.62
C ILE A 270 -32.74 -4.05 -8.93
N GLY A 271 -33.84 -4.78 -8.85
CA GLY A 271 -34.44 -5.39 -10.03
C GLY A 271 -33.45 -6.29 -10.77
N SER A 272 -33.24 -6.02 -12.07
CA SER A 272 -32.26 -6.74 -12.88
C SER A 272 -30.84 -6.14 -12.83
N LEU A 273 -30.66 -5.01 -12.16
CA LEU A 273 -29.40 -4.28 -12.13
C LEU A 273 -28.56 -4.71 -10.93
N ARG A 274 -27.29 -5.03 -11.14
CA ARG A 274 -26.34 -5.34 -10.12
C ARG A 274 -25.34 -4.19 -9.93
N LEU A 275 -25.17 -3.75 -8.69
CA LEU A 275 -24.30 -2.65 -8.31
C LEU A 275 -23.26 -3.14 -7.30
N ILE A 276 -22.08 -2.57 -7.38
CA ILE A 276 -20.97 -2.81 -6.46
C ILE A 276 -20.39 -1.52 -5.94
N ASP A 277 -19.88 -1.56 -4.72
CA ASP A 277 -19.13 -0.48 -4.12
C ASP A 277 -18.10 -1.05 -3.15
N ASN A 278 -17.11 -0.23 -2.77
CA ASN A 278 -16.13 -0.61 -1.77
C ASN A 278 -15.57 0.61 -1.03
N LEU A 279 -14.91 0.30 0.08
CA LEU A 279 -14.23 1.29 0.91
C LEU A 279 -12.99 0.65 1.53
N ILE A 280 -11.88 1.37 1.49
CA ILE A 280 -10.66 0.99 2.20
C ILE A 280 -10.67 1.68 3.56
N PHE A 281 -10.58 0.90 4.63
CA PHE A 281 -10.45 1.46 5.97
C PHE A 281 -9.13 2.23 6.10
N GLY A 282 -9.19 3.37 6.74
CA GLY A 282 -8.02 4.23 6.95
C GLY A 282 -8.11 5.01 8.25
N PRO A 283 -7.02 5.63 8.69
CA PRO A 283 -7.04 6.54 9.82
C PRO A 283 -8.08 7.66 9.66
N PRO A 284 -8.65 8.18 10.75
CA PRO A 284 -9.58 9.31 10.68
C PRO A 284 -8.99 10.48 9.88
N GLY A 285 -9.76 11.04 8.95
CA GLY A 285 -9.33 12.16 8.10
C GLY A 285 -8.37 11.80 6.97
N SER A 286 -8.04 10.52 6.76
CA SER A 286 -7.18 10.09 5.65
C SER A 286 -7.83 10.34 4.28
N SER A 287 -7.03 10.81 3.32
CA SER A 287 -7.50 11.00 1.94
C SER A 287 -7.73 9.64 1.24
N PRO A 288 -8.57 9.61 0.18
CA PRO A 288 -8.75 8.40 -0.63
C PRO A 288 -7.44 7.85 -1.21
N GLU A 289 -6.51 8.73 -1.59
CA GLU A 289 -5.20 8.36 -2.12
C GLU A 289 -4.34 7.66 -1.07
N LEU A 290 -4.33 8.18 0.17
CA LEU A 290 -3.61 7.56 1.28
C LEU A 290 -4.18 6.18 1.59
N ARG A 291 -5.51 6.01 1.59
CA ARG A 291 -6.17 4.71 1.82
C ARG A 291 -5.81 3.70 0.73
N LEU A 292 -5.82 4.13 -0.53
CA LEU A 292 -5.35 3.30 -1.64
C LEU A 292 -3.89 2.90 -1.47
N GLN A 293 -3.05 3.82 -1.08
CA GLN A 293 -1.65 3.53 -0.81
C GLN A 293 -1.52 2.47 0.29
N LEU A 294 -2.26 2.58 1.39
CA LEU A 294 -2.26 1.59 2.47
C LEU A 294 -2.66 0.20 1.95
N ALA A 295 -3.80 0.10 1.26
CA ALA A 295 -4.30 -1.16 0.72
C ALA A 295 -3.36 -1.81 -0.31
N LEU A 296 -2.69 -1.00 -1.13
CA LEU A 296 -1.81 -1.49 -2.19
C LEU A 296 -0.38 -1.76 -1.72
N THR A 297 0.04 -1.19 -0.60
CA THR A 297 1.39 -1.40 -0.03
C THR A 297 1.45 -2.70 0.78
N THR A 298 0.36 -3.08 1.43
CA THR A 298 0.22 -4.40 2.08
C THR A 298 0.52 -5.55 1.11
N GLN A 299 0.18 -5.40 -0.17
CA GLN A 299 0.46 -6.41 -1.20
C GLN A 299 1.94 -6.73 -1.42
N LYS A 300 2.84 -5.75 -1.24
CA LYS A 300 4.28 -5.97 -1.41
C LYS A 300 4.94 -6.63 -0.19
N ALA A 301 4.40 -6.35 0.99
CA ALA A 301 4.96 -6.85 2.24
C ALA A 301 4.71 -8.37 2.42
N ASP A 302 3.51 -8.85 2.10
CA ASP A 302 3.10 -10.23 2.38
C ASP A 302 3.74 -11.27 1.45
N LYS A 303 4.10 -10.89 0.22
CA LYS A 303 4.72 -11.82 -0.75
C LYS A 303 6.22 -12.02 -0.54
N GLU A 304 6.89 -11.06 0.05
CA GLU A 304 8.33 -11.11 0.26
C GLU A 304 8.73 -11.76 1.59
N SER A 305 7.79 -11.90 2.55
CA SER A 305 8.15 -12.30 3.91
C SER A 305 7.81 -13.75 4.29
N GLY A 306 6.79 -14.36 3.76
CA GLY A 306 6.32 -15.66 4.27
C GLY A 306 5.96 -15.67 5.77
N ALA A 307 6.01 -14.51 6.44
CA ALA A 307 5.73 -14.33 7.85
C ALA A 307 4.27 -13.91 8.06
N ALA A 308 3.64 -14.43 9.10
CA ALA A 308 2.29 -14.04 9.48
C ALA A 308 2.24 -12.55 9.88
N PRO A 309 1.18 -11.80 9.50
CA PRO A 309 1.01 -10.40 9.86
C PRO A 309 1.04 -10.23 11.39
N HIS A 310 1.74 -9.20 11.88
CA HIS A 310 1.83 -8.90 13.29
C HIS A 310 1.02 -7.62 13.61
N PRO A 311 -0.22 -7.73 14.13
CA PRO A 311 -1.17 -6.62 14.24
C PRO A 311 -0.63 -5.39 15.00
N GLU A 312 0.17 -5.62 16.04
CA GLU A 312 0.72 -4.52 16.85
C GLU A 312 1.83 -3.76 16.13
N ILE A 313 2.68 -4.45 15.38
CA ILE A 313 3.73 -3.83 14.57
C ILE A 313 3.10 -3.00 13.45
N ASP A 314 2.12 -3.55 12.75
CA ASP A 314 1.42 -2.85 11.67
C ASP A 314 0.68 -1.62 12.19
N ARG A 315 0.06 -1.73 13.36
CA ARG A 315 -0.59 -0.59 14.03
C ARG A 315 0.39 0.51 14.40
N LEU A 316 1.56 0.15 14.91
CA LEU A 316 2.59 1.13 15.26
C LEU A 316 3.21 1.76 14.01
N ARG A 317 3.48 0.97 12.99
CA ARG A 317 3.96 1.45 11.69
C ARG A 317 3.06 2.54 11.12
N LEU A 318 1.76 2.29 11.10
CA LEU A 318 0.77 3.27 10.62
C LEU A 318 0.74 4.55 11.45
N LYS A 319 0.89 4.46 12.78
CA LYS A 319 0.99 5.65 13.63
C LYS A 319 2.20 6.50 13.26
N ILE A 320 3.32 5.87 12.92
CA ILE A 320 4.56 6.57 12.59
C ILE A 320 4.49 7.16 11.18
N GLU A 321 4.05 6.41 10.19
CA GLU A 321 3.91 6.87 8.80
C GLU A 321 2.95 8.07 8.68
N ASN A 322 1.94 8.14 9.54
CA ASN A 322 0.96 9.23 9.58
C ASN A 322 1.32 10.35 10.57
N CYS A 323 2.45 10.27 11.28
CA CYS A 323 2.87 11.31 12.19
C CYS A 323 3.18 12.61 11.44
N ARG A 324 2.69 13.74 11.97
CA ARG A 324 2.90 15.09 11.43
C ARG A 324 3.42 16.05 12.49
N ASP A 325 3.76 15.56 13.68
CA ASP A 325 4.17 16.38 14.81
C ASP A 325 5.42 17.21 14.51
N CYS A 326 6.28 16.69 13.63
CA CYS A 326 7.51 17.38 13.21
C CYS A 326 7.33 18.31 11.99
N ALA A 327 6.12 18.46 11.43
CA ALA A 327 5.89 19.24 10.19
C ALA A 327 6.30 20.72 10.30
N ALA A 328 6.33 21.27 11.52
CA ALA A 328 6.75 22.64 11.79
C ALA A 328 8.25 22.81 12.04
N VAL A 329 9.04 21.73 12.01
CA VAL A 329 10.47 21.76 12.29
C VAL A 329 11.24 21.95 10.99
N SER A 330 11.97 23.07 10.88
CA SER A 330 12.68 23.48 9.65
C SER A 330 13.82 22.55 9.23
N SER A 331 14.30 21.68 10.13
CA SER A 331 15.37 20.72 9.85
C SER A 331 14.91 19.43 9.18
N ILE A 332 13.60 19.28 8.91
CA ILE A 332 13.04 18.05 8.33
C ILE A 332 12.76 18.23 6.85
N SER A 333 13.38 17.43 6.01
CA SER A 333 13.21 17.48 4.55
C SER A 333 12.10 16.57 4.02
N LEU A 334 11.74 15.52 4.76
CA LEU A 334 10.73 14.55 4.37
C LEU A 334 9.94 14.06 5.60
N PRO A 335 8.62 13.84 5.46
CA PRO A 335 7.83 13.19 6.51
C PRO A 335 8.32 11.76 6.77
N PRO A 336 7.95 11.16 7.92
CA PRO A 336 8.33 9.79 8.23
C PRO A 336 7.89 8.88 7.08
N ARG A 337 8.85 8.31 6.38
CA ARG A 337 8.61 7.33 5.34
C ARG A 337 9.17 5.99 5.80
N GLU A 338 8.34 4.96 5.77
CA GLU A 338 8.66 3.52 5.72
C GLU A 338 9.87 2.98 6.53
N PHE A 339 10.51 3.78 7.41
CA PHE A 339 11.83 3.48 7.96
C PHE A 339 11.83 2.51 9.12
N LEU A 340 10.71 2.36 9.83
CA LEU A 340 10.70 1.59 11.06
C LEU A 340 11.09 0.14 10.88
N PHE A 341 10.69 -0.44 9.76
CA PHE A 341 10.86 -1.86 9.50
C PHE A 341 11.19 -2.14 8.04
N LYS A 342 11.88 -1.22 7.35
CA LYS A 342 12.27 -1.48 5.96
C LYS A 342 13.15 -2.73 5.83
N TYR A 343 13.87 -3.06 6.90
CA TYR A 343 14.63 -4.30 7.08
C TYR A 343 13.77 -5.46 7.58
N VAL A 344 12.65 -5.16 8.19
CA VAL A 344 11.70 -6.11 8.75
C VAL A 344 10.53 -6.33 7.79
N LYS A 345 10.45 -5.58 6.68
CA LYS A 345 9.42 -5.78 5.64
C LYS A 345 9.40 -7.18 5.06
N ARG A 346 10.53 -7.89 5.11
CA ARG A 346 10.61 -9.26 4.58
C ARG A 346 10.38 -10.33 5.64
N ASP A 347 10.70 -10.04 6.91
CA ASP A 347 10.50 -10.98 8.01
C ASP A 347 10.32 -10.17 9.29
N TYR A 348 9.12 -10.15 9.86
CA TYR A 348 8.91 -9.60 11.20
C TYR A 348 9.85 -10.29 12.18
N PRO A 349 10.54 -9.54 13.10
CA PRO A 349 11.24 -10.22 14.16
C PRO A 349 10.23 -11.04 14.95
N ASP A 350 10.59 -12.25 15.32
CA ASP A 350 9.84 -12.93 16.36
C ASP A 350 10.02 -12.11 17.65
N LEU A 351 9.01 -11.31 17.96
CA LEU A 351 9.04 -10.40 19.11
C LEU A 351 9.30 -11.15 20.41
N ALA A 352 8.86 -12.39 20.49
CA ALA A 352 9.05 -13.23 21.68
C ALA A 352 10.49 -13.75 21.78
N SER A 353 11.17 -14.02 20.66
CA SER A 353 12.56 -14.51 20.64
C SER A 353 13.60 -13.37 20.63
N THR A 354 13.21 -12.17 20.24
CA THR A 354 14.12 -11.01 20.20
C THR A 354 14.60 -10.64 21.59
N ARG A 355 15.91 -10.63 21.78
CA ARG A 355 16.58 -10.33 23.05
C ARG A 355 17.30 -8.99 23.03
N GLY A 356 17.62 -8.46 21.86
CA GLY A 356 18.34 -7.20 21.71
C GLY A 356 17.68 -6.24 20.74
N LEU A 357 17.71 -4.94 21.04
CA LEU A 357 17.27 -3.86 20.17
C LEU A 357 18.43 -2.90 19.91
N VAL A 358 18.72 -2.65 18.64
CA VAL A 358 19.72 -1.66 18.23
C VAL A 358 19.00 -0.36 17.84
N ILE A 359 19.39 0.76 18.43
CA ILE A 359 18.79 2.08 18.18
C ILE A 359 19.84 3.00 17.54
N GLY A 360 19.63 3.38 16.28
CA GLY A 360 20.41 4.39 15.58
C GLY A 360 19.95 5.84 15.87
N GLY A 361 20.68 6.83 15.37
CA GLY A 361 20.37 8.25 15.60
C GLY A 361 19.20 8.77 14.79
N CYS A 362 19.30 8.67 13.49
CA CYS A 362 18.23 9.00 12.54
C CYS A 362 18.40 8.12 11.31
N ALA A 363 17.33 8.01 10.55
CA ALA A 363 17.31 7.19 9.32
C ALA A 363 18.18 7.83 8.22
N PRO A 364 19.43 7.39 8.00
CA PRO A 364 20.24 7.90 6.92
C PRO A 364 19.87 7.20 5.62
N LEU A 365 19.81 7.97 4.54
CA LEU A 365 19.78 7.45 3.18
C LEU A 365 21.22 7.40 2.65
N GLY A 366 21.59 6.31 2.00
CA GLY A 366 22.79 6.27 1.17
C GLY A 366 22.71 7.29 0.02
N PRO A 367 23.82 7.59 -0.67
CA PRO A 367 23.84 8.54 -1.78
C PRO A 367 22.86 8.22 -2.91
N ASP A 368 22.46 6.96 -3.03
CA ASP A 368 21.50 6.40 -3.99
C ASP A 368 20.07 6.26 -3.43
N GLY A 369 19.83 6.77 -2.21
CA GLY A 369 18.56 6.59 -1.53
C GLY A 369 18.34 5.20 -0.93
N SER A 370 19.34 4.33 -1.00
CA SER A 370 19.27 2.99 -0.41
C SER A 370 19.47 3.03 1.11
N PRO A 371 18.85 2.11 1.84
CA PRO A 371 19.08 1.98 3.28
C PRO A 371 20.49 1.47 3.60
N TYR A 372 21.06 1.94 4.75
CA TYR A 372 22.42 1.55 5.17
C TYR A 372 22.61 0.06 5.47
N CYS A 373 21.56 -0.70 5.72
CA CYS A 373 21.63 -2.15 5.85
C CYS A 373 20.90 -2.82 4.68
N ASN A 374 21.59 -3.25 3.66
CA ASN A 374 21.03 -4.12 2.63
C ASN A 374 21.46 -5.57 2.94
N PRO A 375 20.52 -6.50 3.23
CA PRO A 375 20.87 -7.89 3.50
C PRO A 375 21.48 -8.60 2.30
N GLU A 376 21.16 -8.15 1.08
CA GLU A 376 21.66 -8.74 -0.18
C GLU A 376 23.02 -8.17 -0.59
N ALA A 377 23.39 -7.01 -0.07
CA ALA A 377 24.69 -6.37 -0.30
C ALA A 377 25.18 -5.72 1.00
N PRO A 378 25.82 -6.49 1.91
CA PRO A 378 26.32 -5.98 3.17
C PRO A 378 27.35 -4.86 2.92
N ASN A 379 27.09 -3.70 3.52
CA ASN A 379 28.00 -2.56 3.48
C ASN A 379 28.89 -2.49 4.74
N LEU A 380 29.79 -1.53 4.78
CA LEU A 380 30.70 -1.35 5.91
C LEU A 380 29.98 -1.23 7.27
N PHE A 381 28.79 -0.58 7.29
CA PHE A 381 28.01 -0.45 8.51
C PHE A 381 27.47 -1.79 8.99
N SER A 382 26.82 -2.57 8.12
CA SER A 382 26.27 -3.87 8.51
C SER A 382 27.36 -4.86 8.91
N THR A 383 28.46 -4.88 8.19
CA THR A 383 29.60 -5.75 8.52
C THR A 383 30.12 -5.45 9.92
N ARG A 384 30.39 -4.18 10.25
CA ARG A 384 30.89 -3.78 11.56
C ARG A 384 29.86 -3.93 12.68
N LEU A 385 28.56 -3.73 12.36
CA LEU A 385 27.49 -3.98 13.31
C LEU A 385 27.42 -5.48 13.68
N TYR A 386 27.55 -6.36 12.69
CA TYR A 386 27.55 -7.81 12.94
C TYR A 386 28.76 -8.25 13.76
N GLU A 387 29.96 -7.72 13.46
CA GLU A 387 31.16 -7.94 14.25
C GLU A 387 30.96 -7.50 15.71
N LEU A 388 30.39 -6.30 15.92
CA LEU A 388 30.10 -5.76 17.25
C LEU A 388 29.13 -6.66 18.04
N LEU A 389 28.09 -7.16 17.37
CA LEU A 389 27.05 -7.99 17.98
C LEU A 389 27.45 -9.47 18.04
N GLY A 390 28.58 -9.86 17.44
CA GLY A 390 29.04 -11.24 17.39
C GLY A 390 28.11 -12.17 16.60
N VAL A 391 27.58 -11.68 15.51
CA VAL A 391 26.73 -12.44 14.56
C VAL A 391 27.42 -12.55 13.23
N GLY A 392 27.35 -13.73 12.59
CA GLY A 392 28.03 -14.00 11.33
C GLY A 392 27.20 -13.68 10.08
N SER A 393 25.90 -13.45 10.24
CA SER A 393 24.99 -13.25 9.12
C SER A 393 23.78 -12.40 9.47
N PHE A 394 23.09 -11.91 8.43
CA PHE A 394 21.81 -11.21 8.61
C PHE A 394 20.72 -12.12 9.21
N ALA A 395 20.75 -13.40 8.91
CA ALA A 395 19.81 -14.38 9.48
C ALA A 395 20.01 -14.52 10.99
N GLU A 396 21.26 -14.61 11.45
CA GLU A 396 21.57 -14.63 12.90
C GLU A 396 21.22 -13.30 13.58
N PHE A 397 21.46 -12.18 12.90
CA PHE A 397 21.05 -10.87 13.40
C PHE A 397 19.54 -10.84 13.66
N LYS A 398 18.72 -11.19 12.67
CA LYS A 398 17.26 -11.19 12.79
C LYS A 398 16.73 -12.13 13.87
N ALA A 399 17.38 -13.26 14.06
CA ALA A 399 16.96 -14.22 15.08
C ALA A 399 17.10 -13.71 16.52
N ARG A 400 17.96 -12.71 16.77
CA ARG A 400 18.33 -12.23 18.10
C ARG A 400 18.10 -10.75 18.33
N PHE A 401 18.12 -9.94 17.29
CA PHE A 401 18.10 -8.48 17.34
C PHE A 401 17.05 -7.87 16.41
N ALA A 402 16.57 -6.70 16.81
CA ALA A 402 15.85 -5.78 15.94
C ALA A 402 16.64 -4.47 15.81
N LEU A 403 16.42 -3.72 14.74
CA LEU A 403 17.05 -2.44 14.47
C LEU A 403 15.99 -1.34 14.34
N THR A 404 16.22 -0.21 14.98
CA THR A 404 15.34 0.95 14.89
C THR A 404 16.10 2.27 14.97
N ASP A 405 15.43 3.40 14.77
CA ASP A 405 16.00 4.74 14.85
C ASP A 405 15.33 5.62 15.90
N ALA A 406 16.11 6.48 16.54
CA ALA A 406 15.63 7.43 17.53
C ALA A 406 14.73 8.50 16.92
N ALA A 407 15.06 8.98 15.69
CA ALA A 407 14.23 9.89 14.91
C ALA A 407 13.70 9.19 13.67
N ARG A 408 12.39 9.33 13.42
CA ARG A 408 11.68 8.64 12.33
C ARG A 408 11.64 9.45 11.04
N CYS A 409 12.04 10.71 11.10
CA CYS A 409 12.04 11.61 9.96
C CYS A 409 13.46 11.78 9.43
N HIS A 410 13.58 11.90 8.11
CA HIS A 410 14.86 12.23 7.50
C HIS A 410 15.21 13.70 7.76
N ALA A 411 16.31 13.95 8.45
CA ALA A 411 16.78 15.28 8.79
C ALA A 411 17.74 15.84 7.73
N ILE A 412 17.62 17.14 7.43
CA ILE A 412 18.52 17.83 6.49
C ILE A 412 19.95 17.79 7.04
N GLY A 413 20.88 17.28 6.22
CA GLY A 413 22.28 17.16 6.61
C GLY A 413 22.56 16.24 7.80
N ASN A 414 21.70 15.24 8.03
CA ASN A 414 21.76 14.28 9.14
C ASN A 414 21.77 14.94 10.54
N ARG A 415 21.24 16.16 10.66
CA ARG A 415 21.08 16.84 11.95
C ARG A 415 19.64 16.73 12.42
N VAL A 416 19.46 16.20 13.62
CA VAL A 416 18.16 16.07 14.27
C VAL A 416 18.10 17.09 15.39
N ASP A 417 17.07 17.94 15.42
CA ASP A 417 16.87 18.84 16.55
C ASP A 417 16.15 18.15 17.72
N GLU A 418 16.21 18.76 18.88
CA GLU A 418 15.69 18.21 20.12
C GLU A 418 14.16 18.04 20.09
N ARG A 419 13.43 18.93 19.41
CA ARG A 419 11.97 18.82 19.28
C ARG A 419 11.58 17.61 18.45
N THR A 420 12.33 17.30 17.41
CA THR A 420 12.12 16.08 16.62
C THR A 420 12.29 14.82 17.48
N LEU A 421 13.33 14.78 18.33
CA LEU A 421 13.52 13.67 19.25
C LEU A 421 12.37 13.56 20.26
N GLU A 422 11.91 14.67 20.82
CA GLU A 422 10.75 14.71 21.72
C GLU A 422 9.49 14.15 21.07
N TYR A 423 9.17 14.62 19.86
CA TYR A 423 7.99 14.14 19.11
C TYR A 423 8.08 12.66 18.73
N CYS A 424 9.27 12.16 18.41
CA CYS A 424 9.47 10.75 18.06
C CYS A 424 9.52 9.83 19.29
N ALA A 425 9.74 10.34 20.50
CA ALA A 425 9.87 9.54 21.72
C ALA A 425 8.65 8.66 22.01
N LYS A 426 7.45 9.15 21.72
CA LYS A 426 6.21 8.37 21.91
C LYS A 426 6.20 7.10 21.05
N HIS A 427 6.70 7.19 19.83
CA HIS A 427 6.77 6.05 18.91
C HIS A 427 7.82 5.04 19.37
N LEU A 428 9.00 5.50 19.81
CA LEU A 428 10.04 4.63 20.35
C LEU A 428 9.59 3.91 21.63
N ARG A 429 8.81 4.59 22.49
CA ARG A 429 8.22 3.94 23.68
C ARG A 429 7.26 2.80 23.32
N GLU A 430 6.38 3.02 22.34
CA GLU A 430 5.45 1.98 21.90
C GLU A 430 6.19 0.81 21.26
N GLU A 431 7.24 1.08 20.50
CA GLU A 431 8.07 0.06 19.89
C GLU A 431 8.82 -0.79 20.92
N LEU A 432 9.40 -0.16 21.93
CA LEU A 432 10.07 -0.88 23.04
C LEU A 432 9.11 -1.86 23.74
N LYS A 433 7.83 -1.49 23.88
CA LYS A 433 6.83 -2.37 24.51
C LYS A 433 6.50 -3.63 23.69
N LEU A 434 6.77 -3.62 22.38
CA LEU A 434 6.53 -4.78 21.52
C LEU A 434 7.46 -5.96 21.82
N PHE A 435 8.59 -5.74 22.50
CA PHE A 435 9.60 -6.77 22.76
C PHE A 435 9.52 -7.29 24.20
N PRO A 436 8.65 -8.26 24.52
CA PRO A 436 8.39 -8.69 25.90
C PRO A 436 9.59 -9.29 26.61
N ASN A 437 10.60 -9.74 25.89
CA ASN A 437 11.76 -10.44 26.40
C ASN A 437 13.08 -9.68 26.14
N LEU A 438 13.02 -8.37 25.92
CA LEU A 438 14.20 -7.54 25.68
C LEU A 438 15.15 -7.58 26.89
N GLN A 439 16.40 -7.88 26.63
CA GLN A 439 17.47 -7.97 27.64
C GLN A 439 18.58 -6.93 27.40
N LEU A 440 18.67 -6.46 26.15
CA LEU A 440 19.74 -5.60 25.70
C LEU A 440 19.23 -4.50 24.77
N ILE A 441 19.70 -3.27 25.00
CA ILE A 441 19.55 -2.16 24.05
C ILE A 441 20.95 -1.68 23.67
N VAL A 442 21.21 -1.59 22.38
CA VAL A 442 22.47 -1.05 21.85
C VAL A 442 22.19 0.31 21.23
N ILE A 443 22.85 1.33 21.74
CA ILE A 443 22.69 2.72 21.33
C ILE A 443 23.86 3.13 20.44
N LEU A 444 23.55 3.55 19.21
CA LEU A 444 24.52 3.98 18.21
C LEU A 444 24.44 5.50 18.02
N GLY A 445 25.41 6.23 18.59
CA GLY A 445 25.57 7.67 18.42
C GLY A 445 24.76 8.53 19.39
N ASP A 446 24.99 9.81 19.29
CA ASP A 446 24.57 10.84 20.25
C ASP A 446 23.05 11.12 20.25
N TYR A 447 22.41 11.13 19.10
CA TYR A 447 20.96 11.34 19.03
C TYR A 447 20.17 10.19 19.66
N ALA A 448 20.60 8.94 19.42
CA ALA A 448 19.99 7.78 20.05
C ALA A 448 20.21 7.79 21.57
N TYR A 449 21.39 8.23 22.01
CA TYR A 449 21.70 8.44 23.44
C TYR A 449 20.76 9.46 24.08
N LEU A 450 20.62 10.66 23.50
CA LEU A 450 19.73 11.70 24.02
C LEU A 450 18.27 11.24 24.06
N GLN A 451 17.82 10.59 23.00
CA GLN A 451 16.47 10.05 22.90
C GLN A 451 16.17 9.09 24.06
N LEU A 452 17.08 8.15 24.31
CA LEU A 452 16.90 7.20 25.38
C LEU A 452 16.97 7.88 26.76
N GLN A 453 18.00 8.66 27.01
CA GLN A 453 18.24 9.25 28.31
C GLN A 453 17.16 10.24 28.72
N ARG A 454 16.83 11.20 27.84
CA ARG A 454 15.90 12.28 28.18
C ARG A 454 14.45 11.86 28.06
N HIS A 455 14.11 11.24 26.93
CA HIS A 455 12.71 11.03 26.57
C HIS A 455 12.17 9.64 26.92
N ILE A 456 13.03 8.67 27.15
CA ILE A 456 12.61 7.32 27.57
C ILE A 456 12.84 7.12 29.08
N LEU A 457 14.03 7.46 29.57
CA LEU A 457 14.39 7.27 30.96
C LEU A 457 14.07 8.49 31.86
N GLY A 458 13.59 9.60 31.29
CA GLY A 458 13.21 10.80 32.04
C GLY A 458 14.37 11.58 32.65
N ARG A 459 15.59 11.40 32.16
CA ARG A 459 16.80 12.07 32.66
C ARG A 459 17.02 13.41 31.96
N GLU A 460 16.18 14.42 32.23
CA GLU A 460 16.10 15.70 31.50
C GLU A 460 17.46 16.45 31.40
N ARG A 461 18.37 16.29 32.37
CA ARG A 461 19.70 16.96 32.37
C ARG A 461 20.77 16.19 31.60
N ALA A 462 20.47 15.07 31.01
CA ALA A 462 21.44 14.32 30.21
C ALA A 462 22.00 15.19 29.07
N CYS A 463 23.30 15.27 28.94
CA CYS A 463 23.99 16.00 27.89
C CYS A 463 25.02 15.11 27.17
N ILE A 464 25.34 15.45 25.91
CA ILE A 464 26.19 14.65 25.05
C ILE A 464 27.67 14.69 25.48
N LYS A 465 28.15 15.81 26.05
CA LYS A 465 29.60 16.00 26.30
C LYS A 465 30.24 14.90 27.15
N PRO A 466 29.72 14.57 28.35
CA PRO A 466 30.31 13.48 29.15
C PRO A 466 30.28 12.14 28.45
N PHE A 467 29.24 11.88 27.68
CA PHE A 467 29.10 10.66 26.89
C PHE A 467 30.17 10.55 25.80
N VAL A 468 30.38 11.63 25.04
CA VAL A 468 31.42 11.68 23.99
C VAL A 468 32.81 11.52 24.58
N GLU A 469 33.08 12.13 25.74
CA GLU A 469 34.36 11.98 26.43
C GLU A 469 34.59 10.54 26.90
N LEU A 470 33.60 9.93 27.52
CA LEU A 470 33.65 8.52 27.93
C LEU A 470 33.89 7.59 26.74
N LEU A 471 33.19 7.77 25.63
CA LEU A 471 33.41 6.96 24.42
C LEU A 471 34.78 7.18 23.78
N LYS A 472 35.37 8.37 23.88
CA LYS A 472 36.72 8.64 23.39
C LYS A 472 37.79 7.89 24.19
N THR A 473 37.61 7.73 25.49
CA THR A 473 38.56 7.07 26.37
C THR A 473 38.38 5.55 26.38
N GLU A 474 37.16 5.08 26.58
CA GLU A 474 36.84 3.67 26.78
C GLU A 474 36.37 2.96 25.49
N GLY A 475 35.89 3.71 24.52
CA GLY A 475 35.33 3.18 23.28
C GLY A 475 33.86 2.71 23.37
N TRP A 476 33.40 2.45 24.58
CA TRP A 476 32.04 1.99 24.86
C TRP A 476 31.67 2.32 26.34
N ALA A 477 30.37 2.27 26.63
CA ALA A 477 29.85 2.38 27.99
C ALA A 477 28.65 1.46 28.16
N GLN A 478 28.36 1.06 29.38
CA GLN A 478 27.16 0.26 29.69
C GLN A 478 26.48 0.72 30.97
N GLU A 479 25.19 0.51 31.04
CA GLU A 479 24.41 0.64 32.28
C GLU A 479 23.27 -0.39 32.30
N THR A 480 22.71 -0.61 33.47
CA THR A 480 21.51 -1.45 33.65
C THR A 480 20.37 -0.56 34.11
N VAL A 481 19.22 -0.65 33.44
CA VAL A 481 18.04 0.18 33.73
C VAL A 481 16.80 -0.68 33.87
N ARG A 482 15.81 -0.16 34.60
CA ARG A 482 14.44 -0.70 34.63
C ARG A 482 13.55 0.16 33.76
N LEU A 483 12.93 -0.44 32.81
CA LEU A 483 11.92 0.24 31.98
C LEU A 483 10.54 0.05 32.61
N PRO A 484 9.73 1.11 32.76
CA PRO A 484 8.48 1.07 33.53
C PRO A 484 7.47 -0.01 33.11
N TRP A 485 7.51 -0.42 31.85
CA TRP A 485 6.59 -1.41 31.29
C TRP A 485 7.12 -2.86 31.32
N TYR A 486 8.33 -3.10 31.83
CA TYR A 486 8.89 -4.45 32.01
C TYR A 486 8.84 -4.96 33.45
N GLY A 487 8.18 -4.23 34.34
CA GLY A 487 8.11 -4.59 35.75
C GLY A 487 9.49 -4.57 36.44
N GLU A 488 9.84 -5.66 37.11
CA GLU A 488 11.12 -5.75 37.87
C GLU A 488 12.32 -6.19 37.02
N ARG A 489 12.15 -6.37 35.70
CA ARG A 489 13.25 -6.81 34.85
C ARG A 489 14.25 -5.71 34.57
N ASP A 490 15.50 -6.06 34.67
CA ASP A 490 16.62 -5.23 34.31
C ASP A 490 16.97 -5.41 32.82
N VAL A 491 17.15 -4.28 32.10
CA VAL A 491 17.60 -4.22 30.72
C VAL A 491 18.98 -3.61 30.69
N ARG A 492 19.94 -4.29 30.06
CA ARG A 492 21.29 -3.74 29.86
C ARG A 492 21.30 -2.80 28.65
N ILE A 493 21.97 -1.68 28.78
CA ILE A 493 22.14 -0.72 27.71
C ILE A 493 23.63 -0.59 27.41
N PHE A 494 23.97 -0.79 26.14
CA PHE A 494 25.32 -0.54 25.62
C PHE A 494 25.30 0.72 24.76
N TYR A 495 26.26 1.58 25.02
CA TYR A 495 26.49 2.80 24.26
C TYR A 495 27.78 2.66 23.47
N CYS A 496 27.73 2.93 22.17
CA CYS A 496 28.89 2.94 21.30
C CYS A 496 28.78 4.02 20.21
N TYR A 497 29.90 4.37 19.63
CA TYR A 497 29.90 5.20 18.45
C TYR A 497 29.24 4.46 17.28
N HIS A 498 28.75 5.26 16.33
CA HIS A 498 28.25 4.69 15.08
C HIS A 498 29.32 3.76 14.45
N PRO A 499 28.95 2.56 13.99
CA PRO A 499 29.92 1.55 13.52
C PRO A 499 30.82 1.98 12.37
N THR A 500 30.48 3.06 11.64
CA THR A 500 31.33 3.61 10.59
C THR A 500 32.55 4.38 11.10
N PHE A 501 32.62 4.71 12.40
CA PHE A 501 33.80 5.32 13.01
C PHE A 501 34.80 4.22 13.40
N GLU A 502 36.09 4.42 13.06
CA GLU A 502 37.16 3.49 13.45
C GLU A 502 37.31 3.44 14.97
N ASN A 503 36.68 2.46 15.60
CA ASN A 503 36.83 2.22 17.03
C ASN A 503 37.43 0.81 17.24
N LYS A 504 38.76 0.77 17.42
CA LYS A 504 39.53 -0.48 17.54
C LYS A 504 39.40 -1.18 18.91
N LYS A 505 38.54 -0.69 19.83
CA LYS A 505 38.51 -1.14 21.23
C LYS A 505 37.17 -1.66 21.73
N SER A 506 36.12 -1.74 20.92
CA SER A 506 34.85 -2.26 21.41
C SER A 506 34.91 -3.77 21.62
N PRO A 507 34.62 -4.28 22.83
CA PRO A 507 34.51 -5.73 23.04
C PRO A 507 33.31 -6.28 22.25
N SER A 508 33.41 -7.52 21.82
CA SER A 508 32.25 -8.20 21.24
C SER A 508 31.13 -8.27 22.27
N ILE A 509 29.99 -7.68 21.94
CA ILE A 509 28.77 -7.71 22.81
C ILE A 509 28.22 -9.15 22.93
N ALA A 510 28.63 -10.06 22.04
CA ALA A 510 28.22 -11.46 22.03
C ALA A 510 28.45 -12.18 23.37
N SER A 511 29.49 -11.83 24.10
CA SER A 511 29.81 -12.44 25.39
C SER A 511 28.80 -12.11 26.51
N TYR A 512 27.89 -11.15 26.27
CA TYR A 512 26.90 -10.68 27.24
C TYR A 512 25.49 -11.20 26.98
N LEU A 513 25.28 -11.95 25.90
CA LEU A 513 23.99 -12.50 25.50
C LEU A 513 23.85 -14.00 25.81
N GLY A 514 24.75 -14.56 26.63
CA GLY A 514 24.89 -15.96 27.02
C GLY A 514 23.67 -16.82 27.01
#